data_3c0f1e2dbb2a27d5366abee7c2e2243a
#
_entry.id   3c0f1e2dbb2a27d5366abee7c2e2243a
#
_cell.length_a   1.000
_cell.length_b   1.000
_cell.length_c   1.000
_cell.angle_alpha   90.00
_cell.angle_beta   90.00
_cell.angle_gamma   90.00
#
_symmetry.space_group_name_H-M   'P 1'
#
loop_
_entity.id
_entity.type
_entity.pdbx_description
1 polymer ?
#
loop_
_entity_poly.entity_id
_entity_poly.type
_entity_poly.pdbx_seq_one_letter_code
_entity_poly.pdbx_strand_id
1 'polypeptide(L)'
;MSASNASCDSIKLFGKQRETALLAETAESDRLPHGIMLTGEKGIGKRTFAKWCAMLYLCREPENNMPCGRCRSCRNIISGEHADVIYAKGEKYSKESVRENVRFASTLPNDSDTRVFIYVDCEEMTEEQQNVLLKAIEEPSKYNRYIFTCSNASAILETIKSRLVCIPISDMTAEECVSCLEYNGYDSDTAKRSVELYGTNPGKIRDILSDERRIKL
;
A
#
# COMPACT_ATOMS: atom_id res chain seq x y z
N MET A 1 18.54 19.83 30.02
CA MET A 1 17.57 20.10 28.95
C MET A 1 17.65 18.96 27.98
N SER A 2 16.84 17.93 28.19
CA SER A 2 16.84 16.69 27.40
C SER A 2 16.02 16.94 26.13
N ALA A 3 16.69 16.89 24.99
CA ALA A 3 16.00 16.86 23.70
C ALA A 3 15.25 15.53 23.60
N SER A 4 13.92 15.59 23.65
CA SER A 4 13.07 14.48 23.33
C SER A 4 13.28 14.07 21.88
N ASN A 5 13.84 12.88 21.66
CA ASN A 5 13.85 12.21 20.38
C ASN A 5 12.38 12.02 19.93
N ALA A 6 11.88 12.95 19.13
CA ALA A 6 10.68 12.73 18.34
C ALA A 6 11.08 11.68 17.29
N SER A 7 10.73 10.42 17.56
CA SER A 7 10.80 9.35 16.57
C SER A 7 9.93 9.75 15.38
N CYS A 8 10.57 9.97 14.24
CA CYS A 8 9.90 10.21 12.97
C CYS A 8 9.08 8.95 12.64
N ASP A 9 7.75 9.03 12.75
CA ASP A 9 6.82 7.95 12.41
C ASP A 9 6.72 7.76 10.88
N SER A 10 7.85 7.55 10.22
CA SER A 10 7.88 7.19 8.81
C SER A 10 7.44 5.73 8.63
N ILE A 11 6.69 5.45 7.58
CA ILE A 11 6.38 4.06 7.20
C ILE A 11 7.70 3.32 6.96
N LYS A 12 7.99 2.35 7.82
CA LYS A 12 9.17 1.49 7.67
C LYS A 12 8.83 0.33 6.74
N LEU A 13 9.52 0.26 5.62
CA LEU A 13 9.42 -0.84 4.66
C LEU A 13 10.55 -1.83 4.92
N PHE A 14 10.22 -3.11 4.99
CA PHE A 14 11.17 -4.20 5.15
C PHE A 14 11.18 -5.02 3.87
N GLY A 15 12.37 -5.32 3.33
CA GLY A 15 12.55 -6.15 2.15
C GLY A 15 11.90 -5.61 0.87
N LYS A 16 11.83 -4.27 0.70
CA LYS A 16 11.19 -3.63 -0.47
C LYS A 16 12.12 -2.65 -1.19
N GLN A 17 13.42 -2.85 -1.02
CA GLN A 17 14.45 -1.95 -1.58
C GLN A 17 14.40 -1.91 -3.11
N ARG A 18 14.14 -3.07 -3.74
CA ARG A 18 14.05 -3.19 -5.20
C ARG A 18 12.84 -2.43 -5.75
N GLU A 19 11.69 -2.61 -5.14
CA GLU A 19 10.44 -1.97 -5.55
C GLU A 19 10.48 -0.46 -5.32
N THR A 20 11.07 -0.02 -4.21
CA THR A 20 11.24 1.41 -3.92
C THR A 20 12.22 2.08 -4.88
N ALA A 21 13.34 1.42 -5.20
CA ALA A 21 14.31 1.93 -6.17
C ALA A 21 13.69 2.09 -7.56
N LEU A 22 12.95 1.07 -8.05
CA LEU A 22 12.25 1.13 -9.33
C LEU A 22 11.29 2.31 -9.42
N LEU A 23 10.53 2.58 -8.36
CA LEU A 23 9.57 3.69 -8.35
C LEU A 23 10.28 5.04 -8.19
N ALA A 24 11.39 5.11 -7.46
CA ALA A 24 12.20 6.33 -7.36
C ALA A 24 12.81 6.74 -8.70
N GLU A 25 13.32 5.80 -9.49
CA GLU A 25 13.83 6.05 -10.87
C GLU A 25 12.72 6.56 -11.79
N THR A 26 11.51 5.99 -11.67
CA THR A 26 10.35 6.47 -12.44
C THR A 26 9.91 7.87 -12.00
N ALA A 27 10.01 8.19 -10.72
CA ALA A 27 9.74 9.53 -10.18
C ALA A 27 10.75 10.57 -10.68
N GLU A 28 12.03 10.21 -10.73
CA GLU A 28 13.10 11.09 -11.27
C GLU A 28 12.83 11.48 -12.72
N SER A 29 12.27 10.55 -13.51
CA SER A 29 11.95 10.78 -14.93
C SER A 29 10.62 11.48 -15.16
N ASP A 30 9.90 11.89 -14.11
CA ASP A 30 8.52 12.42 -14.15
C ASP A 30 7.54 11.46 -14.90
N ARG A 31 7.77 10.14 -14.76
CA ARG A 31 7.04 9.09 -15.45
C ARG A 31 6.30 8.15 -14.49
N LEU A 32 5.96 8.64 -13.29
CA LEU A 32 5.17 7.84 -12.37
C LEU A 32 3.87 7.38 -13.04
N PRO A 33 3.58 6.07 -13.03
CA PRO A 33 2.40 5.55 -13.72
C PRO A 33 1.13 6.08 -13.07
N HIS A 34 0.07 6.26 -13.87
CA HIS A 34 -1.23 6.65 -13.33
C HIS A 34 -1.89 5.54 -12.51
N GLY A 35 -1.49 4.28 -12.74
CA GLY A 35 -2.04 3.12 -12.04
C GLY A 35 -0.99 2.04 -11.78
N ILE A 36 -0.99 1.54 -10.54
CA ILE A 36 -0.08 0.50 -10.07
C ILE A 36 -0.91 -0.65 -9.47
N MET A 37 -0.55 -1.88 -9.79
CA MET A 37 -1.07 -3.06 -9.12
C MET A 37 0.05 -3.79 -8.39
N LEU A 38 -0.06 -3.85 -7.06
CA LEU A 38 0.85 -4.53 -6.15
C LEU A 38 0.37 -5.98 -5.97
N THR A 39 1.13 -6.93 -6.47
CA THR A 39 0.78 -8.36 -6.39
C THR A 39 1.69 -9.10 -5.41
N GLY A 40 1.19 -10.17 -4.79
CA GLY A 40 1.97 -11.00 -3.87
C GLY A 40 1.09 -11.63 -2.79
N GLU A 41 1.65 -12.49 -1.95
CA GLU A 41 0.91 -13.19 -0.92
C GLU A 41 0.19 -12.27 0.08
N LYS A 42 -0.91 -12.74 0.64
CA LYS A 42 -1.58 -12.05 1.76
C LYS A 42 -0.62 -11.99 2.95
N GLY A 43 -0.50 -10.80 3.57
CA GLY A 43 0.39 -10.60 4.72
C GLY A 43 1.80 -10.10 4.39
N ILE A 44 2.23 -10.08 3.12
CA ILE A 44 3.61 -9.69 2.72
C ILE A 44 3.89 -8.17 2.79
N GLY A 45 2.92 -7.35 3.17
CA GLY A 45 3.11 -5.90 3.32
C GLY A 45 2.59 -5.04 2.17
N LYS A 46 1.79 -5.57 1.23
CA LYS A 46 1.21 -4.81 0.10
C LYS A 46 0.48 -3.53 0.53
N ARG A 47 -0.31 -3.60 1.61
CA ARG A 47 -1.06 -2.43 2.12
C ARG A 47 -0.14 -1.33 2.65
N THR A 48 0.94 -1.71 3.32
CA THR A 48 1.97 -0.78 3.81
C THR A 48 2.70 -0.13 2.63
N PHE A 49 3.04 -0.94 1.62
CA PHE A 49 3.68 -0.45 0.42
C PHE A 49 2.74 0.45 -0.41
N ALA A 50 1.43 0.15 -0.47
CA ALA A 50 0.45 1.02 -1.11
C ALA A 50 0.37 2.41 -0.46
N LYS A 51 0.43 2.49 0.88
CA LYS A 51 0.54 3.76 1.61
C LYS A 51 1.82 4.52 1.23
N TRP A 52 2.94 3.81 1.15
CA TRP A 52 4.21 4.40 0.73
C TRP A 52 4.13 4.92 -0.72
N CYS A 53 3.51 4.19 -1.64
CA CYS A 53 3.26 4.68 -3.00
C CYS A 53 2.38 5.94 -3.00
N ALA A 54 1.35 6.02 -2.15
CA ALA A 54 0.56 7.24 -2.01
C ALA A 54 1.40 8.42 -1.50
N MET A 55 2.32 8.16 -0.55
CA MET A 55 3.27 9.19 -0.12
C MET A 55 4.19 9.62 -1.26
N LEU A 56 4.62 8.72 -2.14
CA LEU A 56 5.45 9.06 -3.29
C LEU A 56 4.75 10.04 -4.25
N TYR A 57 3.42 9.87 -4.47
CA TYR A 57 2.64 10.78 -5.31
C TYR A 57 2.32 12.12 -4.64
N LEU A 58 2.23 12.17 -3.32
CA LEU A 58 1.66 13.30 -2.58
C LEU A 58 2.68 14.02 -1.69
N CYS A 59 3.92 13.54 -1.61
CA CYS A 59 4.95 14.17 -0.80
C CYS A 59 5.29 15.56 -1.34
N ARG A 60 5.21 16.57 -0.47
CA ARG A 60 5.53 17.97 -0.84
C ARG A 60 7.01 18.31 -0.74
N GLU A 61 7.78 17.46 -0.08
CA GLU A 61 9.20 17.66 0.20
C GLU A 61 9.97 16.34 -0.05
N PRO A 62 9.96 15.80 -1.30
CA PRO A 62 10.64 14.55 -1.58
C PRO A 62 12.15 14.70 -1.41
N GLU A 63 12.81 13.65 -0.91
CA GLU A 63 14.26 13.57 -0.76
C GLU A 63 14.78 12.43 -1.62
N ASN A 64 15.69 12.72 -2.55
CA ASN A 64 16.22 11.73 -3.50
C ASN A 64 15.09 10.94 -4.23
N ASN A 65 14.06 11.66 -4.67
CA ASN A 65 12.87 11.09 -5.33
C ASN A 65 12.07 10.11 -4.45
N MET A 66 12.26 10.15 -3.14
CA MET A 66 11.57 9.33 -2.15
C MET A 66 10.68 10.21 -1.24
N PRO A 67 9.59 9.68 -0.70
CA PRO A 67 8.77 10.44 0.23
C PRO A 67 9.52 10.72 1.53
N CYS A 68 9.50 11.96 1.99
CA CYS A 68 10.26 12.40 3.17
C CYS A 68 9.75 11.83 4.51
N GLY A 69 8.53 11.30 4.56
CA GLY A 69 7.90 10.75 5.76
C GLY A 69 7.48 11.77 6.83
N ARG A 70 7.90 13.04 6.73
CA ARG A 70 7.74 14.07 7.78
C ARG A 70 6.90 15.28 7.41
N CYS A 71 6.69 15.57 6.13
CA CYS A 71 5.82 16.69 5.73
C CYS A 71 4.35 16.42 6.12
N ARG A 72 3.52 17.45 6.13
CA ARG A 72 2.10 17.32 6.50
C ARG A 72 1.38 16.24 5.69
N SER A 73 1.61 16.18 4.37
CA SER A 73 1.00 15.17 3.51
C SER A 73 1.41 13.76 3.93
N CYS A 74 2.72 13.49 4.09
CA CYS A 74 3.20 12.18 4.54
C CYS A 74 2.61 11.77 5.89
N ARG A 75 2.58 12.67 6.89
CA ARG A 75 2.00 12.38 8.21
C ARG A 75 0.51 12.04 8.12
N ASN A 76 -0.26 12.81 7.34
CA ASN A 76 -1.69 12.54 7.16
C ASN A 76 -1.96 11.22 6.43
N ILE A 77 -1.07 10.79 5.51
CA ILE A 77 -1.18 9.47 4.87
C ILE A 77 -0.87 8.35 5.87
N ILE A 78 0.14 8.53 6.71
CA ILE A 78 0.52 7.57 7.75
C ILE A 78 -0.63 7.37 8.74
N SER A 79 -1.26 8.46 9.22
CA SER A 79 -2.42 8.41 10.11
C SER A 79 -3.71 7.93 9.42
N GLY A 80 -3.77 7.98 8.08
CA GLY A 80 -4.97 7.63 7.31
C GLY A 80 -5.98 8.77 7.17
N GLU A 81 -5.57 10.02 7.40
CA GLU A 81 -6.42 11.21 7.44
C GLU A 81 -6.22 12.17 6.26
N HIS A 82 -5.48 11.74 5.22
CA HIS A 82 -5.22 12.61 4.06
C HIS A 82 -6.47 12.75 3.20
N ALA A 83 -6.94 13.99 2.99
CA ALA A 83 -8.19 14.29 2.27
C ALA A 83 -8.22 13.79 0.81
N ASP A 84 -7.05 13.70 0.16
CA ASP A 84 -6.92 13.22 -1.22
C ASP A 84 -6.40 11.79 -1.33
N VAL A 85 -6.48 10.99 -0.25
CA VAL A 85 -6.23 9.54 -0.30
C VAL A 85 -7.52 8.81 0.03
N ILE A 86 -8.07 8.13 -0.94
CA ILE A 86 -9.33 7.41 -0.85
C ILE A 86 -9.05 5.91 -0.73
N TYR A 87 -9.42 5.34 0.41
CA TYR A 87 -9.29 3.90 0.64
C TYR A 87 -10.61 3.20 0.35
N ALA A 88 -10.58 2.22 -0.55
CA ALA A 88 -11.64 1.25 -0.76
C ALA A 88 -11.16 -0.15 -0.38
N LYS A 89 -11.96 -0.92 0.37
CA LYS A 89 -11.57 -2.21 0.95
C LYS A 89 -12.76 -3.13 1.18
N GLY A 90 -12.62 -4.40 0.78
CA GLY A 90 -13.43 -5.55 1.17
C GLY A 90 -14.94 -5.30 1.18
N GLU A 91 -15.59 -5.42 2.33
CA GLU A 91 -17.03 -5.21 2.50
C GLU A 91 -17.54 -3.84 1.99
N LYS A 92 -16.64 -2.88 1.78
CA LYS A 92 -16.93 -1.57 1.17
C LYS A 92 -16.92 -1.58 -0.36
N TYR A 93 -16.64 -2.70 -1.00
CA TYR A 93 -16.79 -2.85 -2.43
C TYR A 93 -18.27 -3.09 -2.81
N SER A 94 -19.18 -2.23 -2.33
CA SER A 94 -20.50 -2.19 -2.93
C SER A 94 -20.43 -1.53 -4.31
N LYS A 95 -21.35 -1.86 -5.20
CA LYS A 95 -21.43 -1.25 -6.53
C LYS A 95 -21.60 0.27 -6.42
N GLU A 96 -22.32 0.73 -5.41
CA GLU A 96 -22.54 2.13 -5.09
C GLU A 96 -21.26 2.82 -4.67
N SER A 97 -20.48 2.21 -3.76
CA SER A 97 -19.22 2.81 -3.28
C SER A 97 -18.18 2.92 -4.40
N VAL A 98 -18.10 1.93 -5.29
CA VAL A 98 -17.21 2.00 -6.46
C VAL A 98 -17.65 3.10 -7.42
N ARG A 99 -18.96 3.23 -7.68
CA ARG A 99 -19.51 4.33 -8.51
C ARG A 99 -19.29 5.70 -7.89
N GLU A 100 -19.43 5.83 -6.58
CA GLU A 100 -19.12 7.08 -5.86
C GLU A 100 -17.65 7.46 -6.02
N ASN A 101 -16.72 6.51 -5.88
CA ASN A 101 -15.30 6.75 -6.12
C ASN A 101 -15.03 7.23 -7.55
N VAL A 102 -15.70 6.64 -8.56
CA VAL A 102 -15.59 7.07 -9.97
C VAL A 102 -16.16 8.49 -10.17
N ARG A 103 -17.30 8.82 -9.53
CA ARG A 103 -17.82 10.19 -9.55
C ARG A 103 -16.88 11.17 -8.86
N PHE A 104 -16.31 10.77 -7.73
CA PHE A 104 -15.36 11.59 -7.00
C PHE A 104 -14.06 11.81 -7.78
N ALA A 105 -13.67 10.84 -8.61
CA ALA A 105 -12.52 10.95 -9.51
C ALA A 105 -12.71 12.04 -10.60
N SER A 106 -13.95 12.48 -10.89
CA SER A 106 -14.20 13.58 -11.83
C SER A 106 -14.17 14.97 -11.18
N THR A 107 -13.97 15.07 -9.87
CA THR A 107 -13.80 16.33 -9.15
C THR A 107 -12.32 16.67 -8.95
N LEU A 108 -12.00 17.94 -8.69
CA LEU A 108 -10.64 18.35 -8.34
C LEU A 108 -10.22 17.80 -6.97
N PRO A 109 -8.93 17.54 -6.74
CA PRO A 109 -8.39 17.24 -5.41
C PRO A 109 -8.67 18.37 -4.42
N ASN A 110 -8.63 18.08 -3.12
CA ASN A 110 -8.94 19.04 -2.06
C ASN A 110 -7.71 19.85 -1.61
N ASP A 111 -6.64 19.15 -1.21
CA ASP A 111 -5.45 19.74 -0.58
C ASP A 111 -4.18 19.60 -1.44
N SER A 112 -4.22 18.77 -2.46
CA SER A 112 -3.07 18.40 -3.30
C SER A 112 -3.37 18.59 -4.79
N ASP A 113 -2.34 18.56 -5.63
CA ASP A 113 -2.51 18.56 -7.09
C ASP A 113 -2.91 17.18 -7.63
N THR A 114 -2.89 16.17 -6.78
CA THR A 114 -3.15 14.77 -7.13
C THR A 114 -4.03 14.12 -6.08
N ARG A 115 -4.92 13.23 -6.52
CA ARG A 115 -5.73 12.34 -5.66
C ARG A 115 -5.33 10.91 -5.91
N VAL A 116 -5.19 10.13 -4.83
CA VAL A 116 -4.80 8.72 -4.88
C VAL A 116 -5.96 7.85 -4.42
N PHE A 117 -6.37 6.91 -5.25
CA PHE A 117 -7.34 5.87 -4.92
C PHE A 117 -6.60 4.58 -4.61
N ILE A 118 -6.80 4.02 -3.43
CA ILE A 118 -6.19 2.76 -3.00
C ILE A 118 -7.28 1.70 -2.88
N TYR A 119 -7.26 0.71 -3.76
CA TYR A 119 -8.15 -0.44 -3.76
C TYR A 119 -7.42 -1.63 -3.13
N VAL A 120 -7.82 -1.98 -1.90
CA VAL A 120 -7.14 -3.01 -1.11
C VAL A 120 -7.80 -4.35 -1.29
N ASP A 121 -7.01 -5.40 -1.62
CA ASP A 121 -7.49 -6.76 -1.87
C ASP A 121 -8.56 -6.75 -2.99
N CYS A 122 -8.19 -6.17 -4.13
CA CYS A 122 -9.11 -5.92 -5.25
C CYS A 122 -9.65 -7.22 -5.89
N GLU A 123 -9.08 -8.38 -5.62
CA GLU A 123 -9.62 -9.70 -5.94
C GLU A 123 -10.98 -9.99 -5.27
N GLU A 124 -11.37 -9.23 -4.24
CA GLU A 124 -12.69 -9.32 -3.61
C GLU A 124 -13.78 -8.60 -4.41
N MET A 125 -13.40 -7.81 -5.42
CA MET A 125 -14.36 -7.16 -6.32
C MET A 125 -15.00 -8.16 -7.27
N THR A 126 -16.30 -8.06 -7.45
CA THR A 126 -16.99 -8.78 -8.53
C THR A 126 -16.57 -8.21 -9.89
N GLU A 127 -16.75 -9.01 -10.96
CA GLU A 127 -16.48 -8.57 -12.33
C GLU A 127 -17.24 -7.28 -12.69
N GLU A 128 -18.49 -7.15 -12.24
CA GLU A 128 -19.30 -5.95 -12.46
C GLU A 128 -18.69 -4.71 -11.80
N GLN A 129 -18.15 -4.84 -10.59
CA GLN A 129 -17.46 -3.75 -9.87
C GLN A 129 -16.17 -3.37 -10.57
N GLN A 130 -15.40 -4.35 -11.04
CA GLN A 130 -14.20 -4.13 -11.83
C GLN A 130 -14.50 -3.37 -13.13
N ASN A 131 -15.57 -3.74 -13.83
CA ASN A 131 -16.00 -3.07 -15.06
C ASN A 131 -16.36 -1.60 -14.83
N VAL A 132 -16.93 -1.23 -13.67
CA VAL A 132 -17.21 0.18 -13.32
C VAL A 132 -15.94 1.02 -13.27
N LEU A 133 -14.80 0.44 -12.89
CA LEU A 133 -13.52 1.14 -12.81
C LEU A 133 -12.82 1.33 -14.15
N LEU A 134 -13.15 0.51 -15.16
CA LEU A 134 -12.42 0.49 -16.44
C LEU A 134 -12.30 1.88 -17.05
N LYS A 135 -13.40 2.62 -17.15
CA LYS A 135 -13.38 3.96 -17.75
C LYS A 135 -12.45 4.92 -17.01
N ALA A 136 -12.41 4.86 -15.68
CA ALA A 136 -11.57 5.73 -14.87
C ALA A 136 -10.07 5.37 -14.98
N ILE A 137 -9.77 4.09 -15.29
CA ILE A 137 -8.40 3.61 -15.47
C ILE A 137 -7.92 3.80 -16.92
N GLU A 138 -8.84 3.69 -17.92
CA GLU A 138 -8.53 3.87 -19.34
C GLU A 138 -8.22 5.33 -19.68
N GLU A 139 -9.04 6.24 -19.16
CA GLU A 139 -8.91 7.67 -19.39
C GLU A 139 -8.74 8.41 -18.05
N PRO A 140 -7.61 8.19 -17.37
CA PRO A 140 -7.40 8.78 -16.06
C PRO A 140 -7.30 10.29 -16.17
N SER A 141 -8.02 11.00 -15.29
CA SER A 141 -7.77 12.42 -15.10
C SER A 141 -6.31 12.64 -14.72
N LYS A 142 -5.71 13.71 -15.21
CA LYS A 142 -4.31 14.08 -14.86
C LYS A 142 -4.06 14.18 -13.36
N TYR A 143 -5.11 14.38 -12.58
CA TYR A 143 -5.08 14.52 -11.12
C TYR A 143 -5.19 13.18 -10.38
N ASN A 144 -5.56 12.08 -11.04
CA ASN A 144 -5.87 10.83 -10.35
C ASN A 144 -4.75 9.80 -10.49
N ARG A 145 -4.50 9.09 -9.40
CA ARG A 145 -3.61 7.92 -9.35
C ARG A 145 -4.34 6.77 -8.71
N TYR A 146 -4.07 5.57 -9.20
CA TYR A 146 -4.76 4.35 -8.77
C TYR A 146 -3.75 3.33 -8.27
N ILE A 147 -3.95 2.82 -7.07
CA ILE A 147 -3.11 1.78 -6.47
C ILE A 147 -4.02 0.62 -6.10
N PHE A 148 -3.73 -0.54 -6.64
CA PHE A 148 -4.45 -1.77 -6.34
C PHE A 148 -3.53 -2.70 -5.56
N THR A 149 -4.06 -3.41 -4.56
CA THR A 149 -3.37 -4.53 -3.96
C THR A 149 -4.13 -5.81 -4.27
N CYS A 150 -3.41 -6.86 -4.65
CA CYS A 150 -3.98 -8.11 -5.10
C CYS A 150 -3.14 -9.30 -4.61
N SER A 151 -3.78 -10.33 -4.10
CA SER A 151 -3.12 -11.61 -3.76
C SER A 151 -3.40 -12.70 -4.79
N ASN A 152 -4.46 -12.54 -5.58
CA ASN A 152 -4.83 -13.48 -6.64
C ASN A 152 -5.10 -12.72 -7.94
N ALA A 153 -4.07 -12.54 -8.76
CA ALA A 153 -4.15 -11.79 -10.02
C ALA A 153 -5.07 -12.45 -11.06
N SER A 154 -5.40 -13.75 -10.93
CA SER A 154 -6.34 -14.42 -11.83
C SER A 154 -7.80 -13.98 -11.65
N ALA A 155 -8.14 -13.41 -10.48
CA ALA A 155 -9.45 -12.84 -10.21
C ALA A 155 -9.65 -11.43 -10.79
N ILE A 156 -8.61 -10.84 -11.38
CA ILE A 156 -8.65 -9.49 -11.94
C ILE A 156 -8.76 -9.57 -13.46
N LEU A 157 -9.66 -8.76 -14.02
CA LEU A 157 -9.89 -8.66 -15.45
C LEU A 157 -8.58 -8.28 -16.18
N GLU A 158 -8.31 -8.96 -17.30
CA GLU A 158 -7.15 -8.64 -18.16
C GLU A 158 -7.18 -7.19 -18.66
N THR A 159 -8.38 -6.66 -18.87
CA THR A 159 -8.58 -5.27 -19.28
C THR A 159 -8.10 -4.27 -18.21
N ILE A 160 -8.17 -4.59 -16.93
CA ILE A 160 -7.59 -3.79 -15.85
C ILE A 160 -6.08 -3.97 -15.81
N LYS A 161 -5.60 -5.24 -15.80
CA LYS A 161 -4.17 -5.54 -15.70
C LYS A 161 -3.34 -4.93 -16.82
N SER A 162 -3.86 -4.90 -18.04
CA SER A 162 -3.17 -4.34 -19.22
C SER A 162 -2.96 -2.82 -19.15
N ARG A 163 -3.66 -2.12 -18.24
CA ARG A 163 -3.60 -0.65 -18.07
C ARG A 163 -2.85 -0.21 -16.81
N LEU A 164 -2.42 -1.17 -16.00
CA LEU A 164 -1.71 -0.92 -14.74
C LEU A 164 -0.27 -1.43 -14.84
N VAL A 165 0.63 -0.77 -14.17
CA VAL A 165 1.98 -1.29 -13.94
C VAL A 165 1.92 -2.30 -12.81
N CYS A 166 2.11 -3.58 -13.14
CA CYS A 166 2.11 -4.64 -12.15
C CYS A 166 3.49 -4.73 -11.48
N ILE A 167 3.51 -4.58 -10.16
CA ILE A 167 4.72 -4.67 -9.33
C ILE A 167 4.54 -5.86 -8.39
N PRO A 168 5.27 -6.96 -8.63
CA PRO A 168 5.31 -8.06 -7.68
C PRO A 168 6.05 -7.63 -6.43
N ILE A 169 5.42 -7.82 -5.27
CA ILE A 169 6.02 -7.53 -3.98
C ILE A 169 6.83 -8.73 -3.55
N SER A 170 8.14 -8.54 -3.44
CA SER A 170 9.10 -9.59 -3.10
C SER A 170 8.88 -10.14 -1.69
N ASP A 171 9.19 -11.42 -1.51
CA ASP A 171 9.29 -12.03 -0.19
C ASP A 171 10.43 -11.39 0.61
N MET A 172 10.31 -11.44 1.93
CA MET A 172 11.35 -10.98 2.82
C MET A 172 12.39 -12.07 3.05
N THR A 173 13.64 -11.68 3.30
CA THR A 173 14.61 -12.61 3.91
C THR A 173 14.21 -12.93 5.35
N ALA A 174 14.81 -13.97 5.94
CA ALA A 174 14.54 -14.31 7.33
C ALA A 174 14.90 -13.15 8.28
N GLU A 175 16.02 -12.47 8.04
CA GLU A 175 16.48 -11.33 8.84
C GLU A 175 15.55 -10.12 8.71
N GLU A 176 15.07 -9.83 7.50
CA GLU A 176 14.10 -8.75 7.25
C GLU A 176 12.76 -9.04 7.93
N CYS A 177 12.31 -10.29 7.90
CA CYS A 177 11.07 -10.70 8.56
C CYS A 177 11.19 -10.62 10.08
N VAL A 178 12.30 -11.08 10.67
CA VAL A 178 12.59 -10.89 12.11
C VAL A 178 12.57 -9.41 12.47
N SER A 179 13.31 -8.58 11.73
CA SER A 179 13.34 -7.13 11.97
C SER A 179 11.95 -6.48 11.85
N CYS A 180 11.12 -6.95 10.92
CA CYS A 180 9.74 -6.51 10.77
C CYS A 180 8.89 -6.89 11.98
N LEU A 181 9.03 -8.09 12.52
CA LEU A 181 8.31 -8.55 13.70
C LEU A 181 8.75 -7.79 14.96
N GLU A 182 10.05 -7.59 15.15
CA GLU A 182 10.59 -6.79 16.25
C GLU A 182 10.08 -5.36 16.22
N TYR A 183 10.06 -4.72 15.06
CA TYR A 183 9.48 -3.39 14.86
C TYR A 183 7.98 -3.33 15.23
N ASN A 184 7.26 -4.45 15.05
CA ASN A 184 5.86 -4.59 15.44
C ASN A 184 5.66 -5.02 16.91
N GLY A 185 6.73 -5.00 17.74
CA GLY A 185 6.66 -5.20 19.18
C GLY A 185 6.78 -6.65 19.65
N TYR A 186 7.23 -7.56 18.80
CA TYR A 186 7.61 -8.93 19.21
C TYR A 186 9.05 -8.92 19.72
N ASP A 187 9.33 -9.70 20.76
CA ASP A 187 10.70 -9.91 21.22
C ASP A 187 11.51 -10.74 20.21
N SER A 188 12.84 -10.62 20.26
CA SER A 188 13.75 -11.22 19.29
C SER A 188 13.66 -12.75 19.24
N ASP A 189 13.47 -13.40 20.38
CA ASP A 189 13.40 -14.87 20.46
C ASP A 189 12.09 -15.37 19.84
N THR A 190 10.97 -14.73 20.16
CA THR A 190 9.67 -15.03 19.54
C THR A 190 9.72 -14.77 18.03
N ALA A 191 10.31 -13.65 17.58
CA ALA A 191 10.42 -13.32 16.18
C ALA A 191 11.23 -14.37 15.40
N LYS A 192 12.42 -14.75 15.88
CA LYS A 192 13.28 -15.75 15.26
C LYS A 192 12.60 -17.13 15.18
N ARG A 193 12.08 -17.61 16.31
CA ARG A 193 11.35 -18.90 16.36
C ARG A 193 10.17 -18.93 15.40
N SER A 194 9.41 -17.82 15.32
CA SER A 194 8.25 -17.75 14.45
C SER A 194 8.65 -17.78 12.96
N VAL A 195 9.75 -17.13 12.59
CA VAL A 195 10.27 -17.16 11.23
C VAL A 195 10.77 -18.57 10.87
N GLU A 196 11.45 -19.27 11.79
CA GLU A 196 11.89 -20.65 11.58
C GLU A 196 10.71 -21.62 11.39
N LEU A 197 9.63 -21.44 12.15
CA LEU A 197 8.48 -22.35 12.12
C LEU A 197 7.48 -22.05 11.00
N TYR A 198 7.24 -20.77 10.70
CA TYR A 198 6.12 -20.33 9.85
C TYR A 198 6.56 -19.62 8.56
N GLY A 199 7.88 -19.51 8.32
CA GLY A 199 8.45 -18.87 7.14
C GLY A 199 8.52 -17.33 7.26
N THR A 200 8.73 -16.65 6.13
CA THR A 200 9.13 -15.23 6.07
C THR A 200 7.98 -14.27 5.77
N ASN A 201 6.73 -14.67 6.04
CA ASN A 201 5.57 -13.82 5.83
C ASN A 201 5.09 -13.22 7.18
N PRO A 202 5.42 -11.94 7.47
CA PRO A 202 5.14 -11.35 8.78
C PRO A 202 3.66 -11.21 9.10
N GLY A 203 2.80 -11.06 8.08
CA GLY A 203 1.36 -11.00 8.28
C GLY A 203 0.78 -12.34 8.71
N LYS A 204 1.17 -13.44 8.05
CA LYS A 204 0.77 -14.80 8.44
C LYS A 204 1.24 -15.12 9.87
N ILE A 205 2.49 -14.79 10.20
CA ILE A 205 3.03 -15.01 11.54
C ILE A 205 2.23 -14.24 12.59
N ARG A 206 1.91 -12.97 12.34
CA ARG A 206 1.11 -12.15 13.26
C ARG A 206 -0.30 -12.70 13.48
N ASP A 207 -0.93 -13.21 12.42
CA ASP A 207 -2.25 -13.84 12.51
C ASP A 207 -2.18 -15.09 13.41
N ILE A 208 -1.19 -15.98 13.20
CA ILE A 208 -0.97 -17.19 14.01
C ILE A 208 -0.73 -16.81 15.47
N LEU A 209 0.22 -15.91 15.75
CA LEU A 209 0.54 -15.52 17.13
C LEU A 209 -0.62 -14.81 17.84
N SER A 210 -1.48 -14.12 17.09
CA SER A 210 -2.69 -13.51 17.66
C SER A 210 -3.73 -14.56 18.06
N ASP A 211 -3.90 -15.60 17.27
CA ASP A 211 -4.81 -16.70 17.55
C ASP A 211 -4.31 -17.56 18.72
N GLU A 212 -3.02 -17.85 18.81
CA GLU A 212 -2.42 -18.57 19.95
C GLU A 212 -2.60 -17.81 21.28
N ARG A 213 -2.56 -16.48 21.27
CA ARG A 213 -2.86 -15.66 22.46
C ARG A 213 -4.32 -15.73 22.88
N ARG A 214 -5.24 -15.84 21.92
CA ARG A 214 -6.70 -15.98 22.20
C ARG A 214 -7.05 -17.34 22.79
N ILE A 215 -6.33 -18.40 22.43
CA ILE A 215 -6.57 -19.77 22.93
C ILE A 215 -6.03 -19.94 24.37
N LYS A 216 -5.07 -19.12 24.80
CA LYS A 216 -4.46 -19.19 26.14
C LYS A 216 -5.16 -18.30 27.19
N LEU A 217 -6.22 -17.60 26.82
CA LEU A 217 -7.12 -16.82 27.71
C LEU A 217 -8.43 -17.58 27.95
#